data_673909edd3e8e452cc027e0d49ce41e6
#
_entry.id   673909edd3e8e452cc027e0d49ce41e6
#
_cell.length_a   1.000
_cell.length_b   1.000
_cell.length_c   1.000
_cell.angle_alpha   90.00
_cell.angle_beta   90.00
_cell.angle_gamma   90.00
#
_symmetry.space_group_name_H-M   'P 1'
#
loop_
_entity.id
_entity.type
_entity.pdbx_description
1 polymer ?
#
loop_
_entity_poly.entity_id
_entity_poly.type
_entity_poly.pdbx_seq_one_letter_code
_entity_poly.pdbx_strand_id
1 'polypeptide(L)'
;MLLLKSPISFVKKVVCLSFVANICAFNTHLYVFLGWMSKKPYNKISQNILKEILLLVGKENVLIDKESLINYGHDETENLSYPPEVLVKPNNADQVSKIMKLAFENTIPVTPIGARTGLSGGSLSIHGGIGISMERFNKILEIDQDNLQVHVQPGVITQVLQDEVAKKGLYYAPDPASRGSCFIGGNIAENSGGPRAVKYGVTKDFVLNLEVVLPNGDIIKTGADTLKNSTGYNLTQLMIGSEGTLGIVTKATLKLIPLPKYNKLILVPFSSAVDACSAVASIFKAGIVPSAMEFMDRNAVDYTIKYIEEAELEMSENVKALLLIEVDGNQPEPLMDEIQKVLEVVEAHNSDENILFAEDEAQKEKLWFIRRRIGEAVKVNSIYKEEDTVVPRYKLPELLSGVKEIGKKYGFESICYGHAGDGNLHVNIIKGDLTKQQWDNELPQAIREIFQLTVSLGGTISGEHGIGWVQKDYMDIAYQDIELNLMREIKKVFDPKNIINPSKIF
;
A
#
# COMPACT_ATOMS: atom_id res chain seq x y z
N MET A 1 49.57 55.54 24.12
CA MET A 1 48.24 55.98 24.61
C MET A 1 47.21 55.37 23.66
N LEU A 2 46.77 54.14 23.97
CA LEU A 2 45.81 53.37 23.16
C LEU A 2 44.49 53.37 23.94
N LEU A 3 43.50 54.04 23.35
CA LEU A 3 42.14 54.10 23.90
C LEU A 3 41.36 52.77 23.65
N LEU A 4 41.04 52.06 24.68
CA LEU A 4 40.17 50.89 24.71
C LEU A 4 38.73 51.33 24.38
N LYS A 5 38.20 50.88 23.26
CA LYS A 5 36.77 51.01 22.93
C LYS A 5 35.97 50.00 23.76
N SER A 6 34.92 50.48 24.41
CA SER A 6 34.11 49.77 25.39
C SER A 6 33.39 48.51 24.87
N PRO A 7 33.18 47.45 25.70
CA PRO A 7 32.52 46.20 25.34
C PRO A 7 31.02 46.32 24.89
N ILE A 8 30.39 47.45 25.19
CA ILE A 8 28.95 47.66 24.95
C ILE A 8 28.60 47.79 23.45
N SER A 9 29.59 48.20 22.59
CA SER A 9 29.39 48.29 21.13
C SER A 9 29.35 46.93 20.42
N PHE A 10 30.04 45.91 20.98
CA PHE A 10 30.11 44.59 20.37
C PHE A 10 28.81 43.75 20.66
N VAL A 11 28.26 43.86 21.85
CA VAL A 11 27.02 43.17 22.26
C VAL A 11 25.79 43.71 21.46
N LYS A 12 25.71 45.03 21.24
CA LYS A 12 24.63 45.59 20.44
C LYS A 12 24.69 45.16 18.97
N LYS A 13 25.88 44.97 18.37
CA LYS A 13 25.99 44.44 16.99
C LYS A 13 25.63 42.95 16.87
N VAL A 14 25.97 42.13 17.84
CA VAL A 14 25.65 40.68 17.84
C VAL A 14 24.16 40.47 18.07
N VAL A 15 23.54 41.24 18.97
CA VAL A 15 22.07 41.16 19.20
C VAL A 15 21.27 41.67 18.01
N CYS A 16 21.73 42.73 17.31
CA CYS A 16 21.09 43.21 16.08
C CYS A 16 21.23 42.20 14.93
N LEU A 17 22.37 41.52 14.77
CA LEU A 17 22.60 40.54 13.72
C LEU A 17 21.76 39.26 13.96
N SER A 18 21.59 38.79 15.20
CA SER A 18 20.70 37.65 15.53
C SER A 18 19.23 38.00 15.35
N PHE A 19 18.81 39.24 15.63
CA PHE A 19 17.43 39.68 15.41
C PHE A 19 17.10 39.83 13.93
N VAL A 20 18.01 40.37 13.12
CA VAL A 20 17.86 40.49 11.66
C VAL A 20 17.91 39.10 10.99
N ALA A 21 18.75 38.18 11.45
CA ALA A 21 18.78 36.78 10.95
C ALA A 21 17.48 36.03 11.26
N ASN A 22 16.91 36.22 12.46
CA ASN A 22 15.60 35.62 12.82
C ASN A 22 14.43 36.26 12.04
N ILE A 23 14.45 37.57 11.76
CA ILE A 23 13.43 38.21 10.92
C ILE A 23 13.57 37.77 9.46
N CYS A 24 14.78 37.57 8.94
CA CYS A 24 14.98 37.02 7.60
C CYS A 24 14.55 35.54 7.50
N ALA A 25 14.83 34.71 8.51
CA ALA A 25 14.36 33.33 8.56
C ALA A 25 12.82 33.26 8.69
N PHE A 26 12.21 34.12 9.53
CA PHE A 26 10.77 34.22 9.65
C PHE A 26 10.09 34.73 8.39
N ASN A 27 10.69 35.70 7.69
CA ASN A 27 10.20 36.16 6.40
C ASN A 27 10.38 35.10 5.29
N THR A 28 11.46 34.34 5.26
CA THR A 28 11.63 33.23 4.29
C THR A 28 10.60 32.14 4.51
N HIS A 29 10.32 31.75 5.75
CA HIS A 29 9.23 30.82 6.06
C HIS A 29 7.84 31.41 5.76
N LEU A 30 7.63 32.69 6.00
CA LEU A 30 6.37 33.37 5.67
C LEU A 30 6.19 33.52 4.15
N TYR A 31 7.26 33.78 3.38
CA TYR A 31 7.20 33.82 1.92
C TYR A 31 7.03 32.42 1.30
N VAL A 32 7.62 31.37 1.89
CA VAL A 32 7.36 29.97 1.50
C VAL A 32 5.93 29.60 1.86
N PHE A 33 5.43 29.97 3.05
CA PHE A 33 4.05 29.71 3.47
C PHE A 33 3.02 30.52 2.64
N LEU A 34 3.28 31.79 2.35
CA LEU A 34 2.43 32.64 1.49
C LEU A 34 2.53 32.26 0.01
N GLY A 35 3.68 31.76 -0.47
CA GLY A 35 3.83 31.17 -1.80
C GLY A 35 3.05 29.86 -1.96
N TRP A 36 2.88 29.11 -0.87
CA TRP A 36 2.02 27.91 -0.84
C TRP A 36 0.53 28.26 -0.84
N MET A 37 0.13 29.38 -0.23
CA MET A 37 -1.26 29.87 -0.24
C MET A 37 -1.68 30.54 -1.57
N SER A 38 -0.75 30.79 -2.49
CA SER A 38 -1.06 31.40 -3.80
C SER A 38 -1.22 30.36 -4.93
N LYS A 39 -1.42 29.07 -4.64
CA LYS A 39 -1.82 28.10 -5.68
C LYS A 39 -3.16 28.56 -6.24
N LYS A 40 -3.18 28.94 -7.53
CA LYS A 40 -4.45 29.20 -8.26
C LYS A 40 -5.36 28.00 -8.00
N PRO A 41 -6.59 28.22 -7.52
CA PRO A 41 -7.52 27.12 -7.33
C PRO A 41 -7.71 26.39 -8.67
N TYR A 42 -7.82 25.08 -8.66
CA TYR A 42 -8.18 24.30 -9.83
C TYR A 42 -9.48 24.83 -10.43
N ASN A 43 -9.55 24.82 -11.74
CA ASN A 43 -10.77 25.19 -12.42
C ASN A 43 -11.85 24.09 -12.24
N LYS A 44 -13.08 24.55 -12.15
CA LYS A 44 -14.24 23.67 -12.14
C LYS A 44 -14.63 23.23 -13.55
N ILE A 45 -15.36 22.12 -13.66
CA ILE A 45 -15.82 21.61 -14.94
C ILE A 45 -16.93 22.52 -15.48
N SER A 46 -16.66 23.25 -16.56
CA SER A 46 -17.65 24.08 -17.26
C SER A 46 -18.57 23.22 -18.14
N GLN A 47 -19.73 23.79 -18.54
CA GLN A 47 -20.66 23.13 -19.46
C GLN A 47 -20.02 22.77 -20.82
N ASN A 48 -19.06 23.57 -21.30
CA ASN A 48 -18.34 23.28 -22.54
C ASN A 48 -17.42 22.08 -22.38
N ILE A 49 -16.65 22.04 -21.31
CA ILE A 49 -15.78 20.89 -20.97
C ILE A 49 -16.61 19.63 -20.81
N LEU A 50 -17.75 19.69 -20.09
CA LEU A 50 -18.65 18.55 -19.95
C LEU A 50 -19.16 18.05 -21.33
N LYS A 51 -19.54 18.94 -22.24
CA LYS A 51 -19.95 18.56 -23.60
C LYS A 51 -18.85 17.84 -24.36
N GLU A 52 -17.61 18.33 -24.27
CA GLU A 52 -16.45 17.68 -24.90
C GLU A 52 -16.21 16.27 -24.31
N ILE A 53 -16.27 16.12 -22.99
CA ILE A 53 -16.16 14.82 -22.33
C ILE A 53 -17.24 13.85 -22.82
N LEU A 54 -18.49 14.30 -22.91
CA LEU A 54 -19.62 13.49 -23.41
C LEU A 54 -19.41 13.04 -24.86
N LEU A 55 -18.82 13.90 -25.71
CA LEU A 55 -18.48 13.55 -27.10
C LEU A 55 -17.33 12.55 -27.20
N LEU A 56 -16.36 12.60 -26.28
CA LEU A 56 -15.17 11.73 -26.27
C LEU A 56 -15.51 10.27 -25.92
N VAL A 57 -16.38 10.05 -24.93
CA VAL A 57 -16.60 8.71 -24.37
C VAL A 57 -18.03 8.20 -24.52
N GLY A 58 -18.98 9.03 -24.96
CA GLY A 58 -20.40 8.71 -24.98
C GLY A 58 -21.10 9.03 -23.65
N LYS A 59 -22.38 9.46 -23.74
CA LYS A 59 -23.14 9.89 -22.56
C LYS A 59 -23.32 8.80 -21.51
N GLU A 60 -23.45 7.56 -21.94
CA GLU A 60 -23.63 6.37 -21.10
C GLU A 60 -22.39 6.05 -20.24
N ASN A 61 -21.24 6.64 -20.56
CA ASN A 61 -19.97 6.44 -19.88
C ASN A 61 -19.55 7.65 -19.03
N VAL A 62 -20.48 8.56 -18.74
CA VAL A 62 -20.24 9.76 -17.94
C VAL A 62 -21.32 9.85 -16.86
N LEU A 63 -20.90 9.89 -15.60
CA LEU A 63 -21.78 10.10 -14.44
C LEU A 63 -21.61 11.53 -13.95
N ILE A 64 -22.73 12.20 -13.73
CA ILE A 64 -22.81 13.59 -13.25
C ILE A 64 -23.82 13.76 -12.10
N ASP A 65 -24.63 12.75 -11.88
CA ASP A 65 -25.61 12.77 -10.78
C ASP A 65 -24.92 12.50 -9.43
N LYS A 66 -25.35 13.23 -8.42
CA LYS A 66 -24.70 13.22 -7.11
C LYS A 66 -24.75 11.84 -6.43
N GLU A 67 -25.82 11.09 -6.62
CA GLU A 67 -25.99 9.78 -6.00
C GLU A 67 -24.99 8.77 -6.55
N SER A 68 -24.84 8.69 -7.87
CA SER A 68 -23.85 7.84 -8.54
C SER A 68 -22.41 8.26 -8.16
N LEU A 69 -22.13 9.56 -8.10
CA LEU A 69 -20.78 10.07 -7.78
C LEU A 69 -20.34 9.77 -6.36
N ILE A 70 -21.25 9.76 -5.39
CA ILE A 70 -20.96 9.39 -4.00
C ILE A 70 -20.34 7.99 -3.94
N ASN A 71 -20.81 7.04 -4.74
CA ASN A 71 -20.28 5.67 -4.78
C ASN A 71 -18.81 5.61 -5.24
N TYR A 72 -18.31 6.63 -5.94
CA TYR A 72 -16.91 6.76 -6.37
C TYR A 72 -16.11 7.71 -5.48
N GLY A 73 -16.73 8.24 -4.43
CA GLY A 73 -16.09 9.09 -3.45
C GLY A 73 -15.48 8.34 -2.27
N HIS A 74 -15.55 7.02 -2.26
CA HIS A 74 -15.04 6.16 -1.18
C HIS A 74 -14.02 5.15 -1.72
N ASP A 75 -13.06 4.79 -0.90
CA ASP A 75 -12.28 3.57 -0.98
C ASP A 75 -12.44 2.81 0.36
N GLU A 76 -11.54 1.89 0.68
CA GLU A 76 -11.62 1.13 1.94
C GLU A 76 -11.03 1.89 3.15
N THR A 77 -10.54 3.12 2.95
CA THR A 77 -10.07 4.01 4.02
C THR A 77 -11.25 4.45 4.90
N GLU A 78 -11.05 4.46 6.21
CA GLU A 78 -12.15 4.72 7.16
C GLU A 78 -12.67 6.16 7.05
N ASN A 79 -13.99 6.29 7.01
CA ASN A 79 -14.77 7.53 7.18
C ASN A 79 -14.43 8.68 6.22
N LEU A 80 -13.83 8.42 5.05
CA LEU A 80 -13.54 9.43 4.05
C LEU A 80 -14.53 9.37 2.88
N SER A 81 -14.94 10.54 2.40
CA SER A 81 -15.80 10.67 1.21
C SER A 81 -15.46 11.92 0.42
N TYR A 82 -14.86 11.74 -0.75
CA TYR A 82 -14.47 12.82 -1.67
C TYR A 82 -14.86 12.45 -3.11
N PRO A 83 -16.13 12.66 -3.52
CA PRO A 83 -16.57 12.35 -4.86
C PRO A 83 -16.00 13.34 -5.89
N PRO A 84 -15.74 12.88 -7.14
CA PRO A 84 -15.40 13.77 -8.25
C PRO A 84 -16.59 14.65 -8.65
N GLU A 85 -16.35 15.71 -9.44
CA GLU A 85 -17.44 16.51 -10.05
C GLU A 85 -18.08 15.78 -11.24
N VAL A 86 -17.28 15.00 -11.97
CA VAL A 86 -17.70 14.15 -13.07
C VAL A 86 -16.91 12.86 -13.03
N LEU A 87 -17.56 11.73 -13.21
CA LEU A 87 -16.88 10.45 -13.42
C LEU A 87 -16.94 10.04 -14.89
N VAL A 88 -15.82 9.61 -15.43
CA VAL A 88 -15.68 9.18 -16.81
C VAL A 88 -15.18 7.75 -16.88
N LYS A 89 -15.77 6.92 -17.75
CA LYS A 89 -15.42 5.51 -17.94
C LYS A 89 -14.89 5.28 -19.37
N PRO A 90 -13.64 5.66 -19.68
CA PRO A 90 -13.03 5.41 -20.98
C PRO A 90 -12.79 3.91 -21.20
N ASN A 91 -12.62 3.49 -22.47
CA ASN A 91 -12.35 2.09 -22.82
C ASN A 91 -11.08 1.87 -23.65
N ASN A 92 -10.34 2.92 -23.94
CA ASN A 92 -9.06 2.86 -24.66
C ASN A 92 -8.14 4.02 -24.30
N ALA A 93 -6.83 3.87 -24.55
CA ALA A 93 -5.82 4.86 -24.21
C ALA A 93 -6.01 6.21 -24.92
N ASP A 94 -6.55 6.24 -26.14
CA ASP A 94 -6.83 7.49 -26.88
C ASP A 94 -7.89 8.34 -26.16
N GLN A 95 -8.93 7.73 -25.62
CA GLN A 95 -9.94 8.45 -24.83
C GLN A 95 -9.32 9.02 -23.55
N VAL A 96 -8.50 8.24 -22.83
CA VAL A 96 -7.79 8.72 -21.63
C VAL A 96 -6.86 9.89 -21.99
N SER A 97 -6.09 9.77 -23.08
CA SER A 97 -5.21 10.81 -23.59
C SER A 97 -5.94 12.14 -23.86
N LYS A 98 -7.06 12.08 -24.57
CA LYS A 98 -7.87 13.27 -24.90
C LYS A 98 -8.49 13.91 -23.64
N ILE A 99 -8.95 13.11 -22.67
CA ILE A 99 -9.45 13.61 -21.39
C ILE A 99 -8.33 14.29 -20.61
N MET A 100 -7.15 13.66 -20.52
CA MET A 100 -5.99 14.22 -19.82
C MET A 100 -5.52 15.53 -20.47
N LYS A 101 -5.46 15.60 -21.81
CA LYS A 101 -5.14 16.82 -22.55
C LYS A 101 -6.13 17.94 -22.23
N LEU A 102 -7.42 17.66 -22.27
CA LEU A 102 -8.48 18.62 -21.94
C LEU A 102 -8.33 19.11 -20.47
N ALA A 103 -8.09 18.20 -19.54
CA ALA A 103 -7.88 18.54 -18.13
C ALA A 103 -6.60 19.38 -17.94
N PHE A 104 -5.53 19.00 -18.61
CA PHE A 104 -4.25 19.72 -18.54
C PHE A 104 -4.35 21.15 -19.08
N GLU A 105 -4.96 21.35 -20.27
CA GLU A 105 -5.17 22.67 -20.87
C GLU A 105 -5.98 23.58 -19.95
N ASN A 106 -6.99 23.02 -19.26
CA ASN A 106 -7.92 23.75 -18.41
C ASN A 106 -7.57 23.74 -16.91
N THR A 107 -6.46 23.14 -16.51
CA THR A 107 -6.02 23.04 -15.09
C THR A 107 -7.13 22.45 -14.19
N ILE A 108 -7.72 21.32 -14.63
CA ILE A 108 -8.75 20.56 -13.90
C ILE A 108 -8.07 19.38 -13.22
N PRO A 109 -8.32 19.13 -11.91
CA PRO A 109 -7.76 17.97 -11.24
C PRO A 109 -8.38 16.68 -11.76
N VAL A 110 -7.56 15.63 -11.86
CA VAL A 110 -7.95 14.30 -12.33
C VAL A 110 -7.54 13.27 -11.29
N THR A 111 -8.46 12.39 -10.93
CA THR A 111 -8.18 11.25 -10.06
C THR A 111 -8.34 9.95 -10.84
N PRO A 112 -7.28 9.16 -11.08
CA PRO A 112 -7.41 7.80 -11.59
C PRO A 112 -8.09 6.92 -10.54
N ILE A 113 -9.10 6.15 -10.94
CA ILE A 113 -9.88 5.32 -10.03
C ILE A 113 -9.84 3.87 -10.52
N GLY A 114 -9.28 3.00 -9.68
CA GLY A 114 -9.30 1.55 -9.87
C GLY A 114 -10.55 0.91 -9.24
N ALA A 115 -10.34 -0.21 -8.55
CA ALA A 115 -11.40 -0.92 -7.84
C ALA A 115 -11.78 -0.29 -6.49
N ARG A 116 -11.04 0.69 -6.02
CA ARG A 116 -11.25 1.38 -4.73
C ARG A 116 -11.09 0.47 -3.51
N THR A 117 -10.23 -0.51 -3.62
CA THR A 117 -9.88 -1.44 -2.52
C THR A 117 -8.70 -0.94 -1.68
N GLY A 118 -8.16 0.25 -1.96
CA GLY A 118 -7.03 0.84 -1.25
C GLY A 118 -7.43 1.37 0.13
N LEU A 119 -6.44 1.46 1.03
CA LEU A 119 -6.58 1.81 2.46
C LEU A 119 -5.91 3.16 2.81
N SER A 120 -5.40 3.87 1.80
CA SER A 120 -4.65 5.13 2.00
C SER A 120 -5.37 6.40 1.49
N GLY A 121 -6.59 6.27 0.95
CA GLY A 121 -7.29 7.38 0.32
C GLY A 121 -6.73 7.75 -1.06
N GLY A 122 -5.98 6.83 -1.71
CA GLY A 122 -5.32 7.04 -2.99
C GLY A 122 -6.27 7.35 -4.15
N SER A 123 -7.46 6.76 -4.17
CA SER A 123 -8.47 6.93 -5.22
C SER A 123 -9.50 8.04 -4.97
N LEU A 124 -9.37 8.81 -3.88
CA LEU A 124 -10.31 9.86 -3.49
C LEU A 124 -10.05 11.17 -4.25
N SER A 125 -11.10 11.80 -4.78
CA SER A 125 -11.01 13.05 -5.53
C SER A 125 -10.99 14.27 -4.59
N ILE A 126 -9.90 14.45 -3.83
CA ILE A 126 -9.76 15.47 -2.76
C ILE A 126 -10.09 16.88 -3.26
N HIS A 127 -9.82 17.17 -4.52
CA HIS A 127 -10.07 18.48 -5.14
C HIS A 127 -11.27 18.47 -6.10
N GLY A 128 -12.11 17.42 -6.09
CA GLY A 128 -13.18 17.26 -7.08
C GLY A 128 -12.62 16.97 -8.48
N GLY A 129 -13.11 17.68 -9.50
CA GLY A 129 -12.65 17.54 -10.88
C GLY A 129 -13.11 16.23 -11.54
N ILE A 130 -12.27 15.62 -12.38
CA ILE A 130 -12.61 14.44 -13.18
C ILE A 130 -12.10 13.17 -12.49
N GLY A 131 -13.02 12.25 -12.13
CA GLY A 131 -12.67 10.86 -11.81
C GLY A 131 -12.58 10.05 -13.10
N ILE A 132 -11.47 9.34 -13.34
CA ILE A 132 -11.32 8.42 -14.46
C ILE A 132 -11.35 6.99 -13.95
N SER A 133 -12.50 6.31 -14.13
CA SER A 133 -12.64 4.90 -13.75
C SER A 133 -12.05 3.99 -14.83
N MET A 134 -11.18 3.07 -14.40
CA MET A 134 -10.52 2.11 -15.27
C MET A 134 -11.30 0.79 -15.42
N GLU A 135 -12.53 0.71 -14.91
CA GLU A 135 -13.35 -0.53 -14.90
C GLU A 135 -13.62 -1.13 -16.27
N ARG A 136 -13.59 -0.33 -17.34
CA ARG A 136 -13.80 -0.78 -18.73
C ARG A 136 -12.51 -1.27 -19.41
N PHE A 137 -11.36 -1.11 -18.77
CA PHE A 137 -10.08 -1.68 -19.20
C PHE A 137 -9.89 -3.08 -18.61
N ASN A 138 -10.81 -4.00 -18.87
CA ASN A 138 -10.93 -5.28 -18.16
C ASN A 138 -10.57 -6.52 -19.01
N LYS A 139 -9.73 -6.36 -20.03
CA LYS A 139 -9.36 -7.46 -20.93
C LYS A 139 -7.95 -8.00 -20.62
N ILE A 140 -7.86 -9.32 -20.55
CA ILE A 140 -6.62 -10.04 -20.76
C ILE A 140 -6.41 -10.08 -22.27
N LEU A 141 -5.38 -9.40 -22.76
CA LEU A 141 -5.17 -9.20 -24.20
C LEU A 141 -4.51 -10.41 -24.85
N GLU A 142 -3.52 -11.00 -24.16
CA GLU A 142 -2.77 -12.13 -24.63
C GLU A 142 -2.07 -12.84 -23.46
N ILE A 143 -2.05 -14.17 -23.46
CA ILE A 143 -1.23 -14.99 -22.56
C ILE A 143 -0.16 -15.66 -23.43
N ASP A 144 1.05 -15.12 -23.40
CA ASP A 144 2.21 -15.62 -24.14
C ASP A 144 2.90 -16.71 -23.31
N GLN A 145 2.61 -17.97 -23.64
CA GLN A 145 3.16 -19.14 -22.95
C GLN A 145 4.64 -19.36 -23.27
N ASP A 146 5.11 -18.96 -24.45
CA ASP A 146 6.47 -19.17 -24.90
C ASP A 146 7.45 -18.23 -24.17
N ASN A 147 7.02 -16.99 -23.90
CA ASN A 147 7.80 -16.00 -23.19
C ASN A 147 7.44 -15.91 -21.69
N LEU A 148 6.46 -16.68 -21.20
CA LEU A 148 5.94 -16.64 -19.84
C LEU A 148 5.52 -15.21 -19.46
N GLN A 149 4.63 -14.63 -20.26
CA GLN A 149 4.16 -13.25 -20.10
C GLN A 149 2.64 -13.18 -20.31
N VAL A 150 2.05 -12.12 -19.77
CA VAL A 150 0.67 -11.77 -20.08
C VAL A 150 0.57 -10.27 -20.35
N HIS A 151 -0.16 -9.92 -21.42
CA HIS A 151 -0.54 -8.56 -21.74
C HIS A 151 -1.95 -8.31 -21.22
N VAL A 152 -2.10 -7.32 -20.34
CA VAL A 152 -3.33 -7.12 -19.60
C VAL A 152 -3.68 -5.63 -19.48
N GLN A 153 -4.97 -5.35 -19.44
CA GLN A 153 -5.50 -4.02 -19.16
C GLN A 153 -5.62 -3.80 -17.64
N PRO A 154 -5.48 -2.56 -17.15
CA PRO A 154 -5.38 -2.25 -15.72
C PRO A 154 -6.66 -2.53 -14.90
N GLY A 155 -7.83 -2.62 -15.50
CA GLY A 155 -9.10 -2.94 -14.83
C GLY A 155 -9.42 -4.44 -14.75
N VAL A 156 -8.48 -5.32 -15.12
CA VAL A 156 -8.62 -6.75 -14.88
C VAL A 156 -8.49 -7.03 -13.39
N ILE A 157 -9.41 -7.84 -12.85
CA ILE A 157 -9.38 -8.31 -11.47
C ILE A 157 -8.23 -9.29 -11.30
N THR A 158 -7.45 -9.14 -10.23
CA THR A 158 -6.24 -9.94 -9.99
C THR A 158 -6.55 -11.44 -9.96
N GLN A 159 -7.60 -11.87 -9.25
CA GLN A 159 -8.02 -13.28 -9.19
C GLN A 159 -8.38 -13.82 -10.58
N VAL A 160 -9.08 -13.03 -11.39
CA VAL A 160 -9.44 -13.43 -12.77
C VAL A 160 -8.18 -13.66 -13.60
N LEU A 161 -7.17 -12.81 -13.48
CA LEU A 161 -5.88 -13.02 -14.13
C LEU A 161 -5.21 -14.30 -13.66
N GLN A 162 -5.14 -14.51 -12.34
CA GLN A 162 -4.55 -15.72 -11.73
C GLN A 162 -5.22 -17.00 -12.22
N ASP A 163 -6.54 -17.02 -12.25
CA ASP A 163 -7.32 -18.19 -12.70
C ASP A 163 -7.10 -18.48 -14.19
N GLU A 164 -7.03 -17.44 -15.03
CA GLU A 164 -6.83 -17.64 -16.48
C GLU A 164 -5.42 -18.13 -16.82
N VAL A 165 -4.39 -17.59 -16.16
CA VAL A 165 -2.99 -18.07 -16.39
C VAL A 165 -2.77 -19.45 -15.79
N ALA A 166 -3.42 -19.80 -14.67
CA ALA A 166 -3.33 -21.13 -14.04
C ALA A 166 -3.86 -22.24 -14.95
N LYS A 167 -4.92 -21.99 -15.75
CA LYS A 167 -5.42 -22.92 -16.79
C LYS A 167 -4.36 -23.28 -17.84
N LYS A 168 -3.31 -22.46 -17.96
CA LYS A 168 -2.17 -22.67 -18.87
C LYS A 168 -0.93 -23.22 -18.16
N GLY A 169 -1.05 -23.62 -16.87
CA GLY A 169 0.06 -24.08 -16.05
C GLY A 169 1.04 -22.98 -15.65
N LEU A 170 0.58 -21.70 -15.68
CA LEU A 170 1.35 -20.52 -15.34
C LEU A 170 0.83 -19.87 -14.05
N TYR A 171 1.65 -19.04 -13.44
CA TYR A 171 1.37 -18.43 -12.18
C TYR A 171 1.74 -16.93 -12.16
N TYR A 172 0.78 -16.11 -11.74
CA TYR A 172 0.97 -14.71 -11.33
C TYR A 172 0.90 -14.66 -9.81
N ALA A 173 2.05 -14.51 -9.16
CA ALA A 173 2.15 -14.73 -7.71
C ALA A 173 1.61 -13.59 -6.82
N PRO A 174 1.70 -12.28 -7.19
CA PRO A 174 1.17 -11.22 -6.32
C PRO A 174 -0.30 -11.45 -5.99
N ASP A 175 -0.63 -11.55 -4.69
CA ASP A 175 -1.96 -11.93 -4.21
C ASP A 175 -2.43 -11.08 -3.02
N PRO A 176 -2.63 -9.77 -3.20
CA PRO A 176 -3.13 -8.92 -2.13
C PRO A 176 -4.44 -9.47 -1.56
N ALA A 177 -4.72 -9.18 -0.29
CA ALA A 177 -5.93 -9.68 0.39
C ALA A 177 -7.21 -9.40 -0.39
N SER A 178 -7.25 -8.28 -1.12
CA SER A 178 -8.35 -7.85 -2.00
C SER A 178 -8.34 -8.48 -3.40
N ARG A 179 -7.52 -9.49 -3.70
CA ARG A 179 -7.33 -10.07 -5.05
C ARG A 179 -8.64 -10.42 -5.78
N GLY A 180 -9.70 -10.78 -5.04
CA GLY A 180 -11.01 -11.10 -5.60
C GLY A 180 -11.76 -9.88 -6.18
N SER A 181 -11.32 -8.66 -5.89
CA SER A 181 -11.97 -7.42 -6.30
C SER A 181 -11.01 -6.35 -6.81
N CYS A 182 -9.74 -6.32 -6.36
CA CYS A 182 -8.77 -5.32 -6.80
C CYS A 182 -8.40 -5.47 -8.28
N PHE A 183 -8.03 -4.34 -8.88
CA PHE A 183 -7.60 -4.27 -10.27
C PHE A 183 -6.07 -4.26 -10.38
N ILE A 184 -5.54 -4.86 -11.44
CA ILE A 184 -4.10 -4.87 -11.75
C ILE A 184 -3.51 -3.44 -11.77
N GLY A 185 -4.25 -2.45 -12.28
CA GLY A 185 -3.79 -1.06 -12.29
C GLY A 185 -3.66 -0.45 -10.90
N GLY A 186 -4.53 -0.83 -9.95
CA GLY A 186 -4.41 -0.47 -8.54
C GLY A 186 -3.19 -1.13 -7.90
N ASN A 187 -2.98 -2.43 -8.13
CA ASN A 187 -1.81 -3.16 -7.64
C ASN A 187 -0.50 -2.54 -8.15
N ILE A 188 -0.46 -2.09 -9.42
CA ILE A 188 0.70 -1.37 -9.98
C ILE A 188 0.87 -0.01 -9.30
N ALA A 189 -0.21 0.74 -9.09
CA ALA A 189 -0.16 2.07 -8.48
C ALA A 189 0.36 2.04 -7.04
N GLU A 190 -0.02 1.04 -6.25
CA GLU A 190 0.41 0.86 -4.85
C GLU A 190 1.66 0.00 -4.70
N ASN A 191 2.09 -0.71 -5.75
CA ASN A 191 3.09 -1.79 -5.64
C ASN A 191 2.66 -2.87 -4.65
N SER A 192 1.40 -3.32 -4.75
CA SER A 192 0.79 -4.25 -3.79
C SER A 192 1.60 -5.53 -3.61
N GLY A 193 1.63 -6.01 -2.37
CA GLY A 193 2.27 -7.24 -1.96
C GLY A 193 1.29 -8.40 -1.76
N GLY A 194 1.23 -8.93 -0.55
CA GLY A 194 0.40 -10.06 -0.13
C GLY A 194 1.22 -11.24 0.37
N PRO A 195 0.57 -12.32 0.84
CA PRO A 195 1.22 -13.47 1.48
C PRO A 195 2.34 -14.13 0.68
N ARG A 196 2.24 -14.10 -0.65
CA ARG A 196 3.21 -14.74 -1.57
C ARG A 196 4.47 -13.91 -1.81
N ALA A 197 4.48 -12.64 -1.39
CA ALA A 197 5.60 -11.73 -1.63
C ALA A 197 6.91 -12.25 -1.04
N VAL A 198 6.86 -12.91 0.08
CA VAL A 198 8.01 -13.49 0.79
C VAL A 198 8.89 -14.41 -0.08
N LYS A 199 8.31 -15.16 -1.00
CA LYS A 199 9.02 -16.05 -1.93
C LYS A 199 9.17 -15.47 -3.31
N TYR A 200 8.14 -14.83 -3.82
CA TYR A 200 8.02 -14.48 -5.23
C TYR A 200 8.24 -13.02 -5.53
N GLY A 201 8.20 -12.15 -4.51
CA GLY A 201 8.24 -10.71 -4.67
C GLY A 201 6.85 -10.09 -4.81
N VAL A 202 6.83 -8.76 -4.89
CA VAL A 202 5.64 -7.92 -4.97
C VAL A 202 5.33 -7.54 -6.43
N THR A 203 4.31 -6.73 -6.67
CA THR A 203 3.86 -6.33 -8.02
C THR A 203 5.00 -5.83 -8.91
N LYS A 204 5.93 -4.99 -8.39
CA LYS A 204 7.08 -4.46 -9.17
C LYS A 204 7.99 -5.54 -9.75
N ASP A 205 8.06 -6.70 -9.11
CA ASP A 205 8.93 -7.81 -9.54
C ASP A 205 8.33 -8.59 -10.71
N PHE A 206 7.05 -8.34 -11.02
CA PHE A 206 6.32 -8.98 -12.10
C PHE A 206 6.03 -8.04 -13.29
N VAL A 207 6.12 -6.72 -13.13
CA VAL A 207 5.86 -5.78 -14.23
C VAL A 207 7.10 -5.61 -15.09
N LEU A 208 6.98 -5.93 -16.38
CA LEU A 208 8.05 -5.76 -17.37
C LEU A 208 7.95 -4.42 -18.10
N ASN A 209 6.75 -4.03 -18.48
CA ASN A 209 6.50 -2.84 -19.29
C ASN A 209 5.10 -2.29 -19.05
N LEU A 210 4.94 -0.98 -19.22
CA LEU A 210 3.65 -0.28 -19.10
C LEU A 210 3.42 0.62 -20.30
N GLU A 211 2.17 0.72 -20.74
CA GLU A 211 1.65 1.84 -21.52
C GLU A 211 1.00 2.82 -20.56
N VAL A 212 1.42 4.08 -20.60
CA VAL A 212 1.00 5.11 -19.63
C VAL A 212 0.59 6.36 -20.38
N VAL A 213 -0.55 6.93 -19.99
CA VAL A 213 -0.98 8.27 -20.41
C VAL A 213 -0.46 9.28 -19.39
N LEU A 214 0.35 10.22 -19.85
CA LEU A 214 0.92 11.30 -19.05
C LEU A 214 -0.11 12.43 -18.77
N PRO A 215 0.15 13.31 -17.78
CA PRO A 215 -0.75 14.42 -17.47
C PRO A 215 -1.07 15.36 -18.63
N ASN A 216 -0.15 15.54 -19.58
CA ASN A 216 -0.36 16.35 -20.78
C ASN A 216 -1.09 15.62 -21.92
N GLY A 217 -1.46 14.34 -21.69
CA GLY A 217 -2.14 13.48 -22.66
C GLY A 217 -1.23 12.66 -23.57
N ASP A 218 0.09 12.80 -23.51
CA ASP A 218 1.01 11.94 -24.28
C ASP A 218 0.94 10.50 -23.81
N ILE A 219 1.06 9.57 -24.76
CA ILE A 219 1.10 8.12 -24.46
C ILE A 219 2.53 7.63 -24.62
N ILE A 220 3.05 7.00 -23.60
CA ILE A 220 4.40 6.45 -23.60
C ILE A 220 4.41 4.95 -23.30
N LYS A 221 5.48 4.27 -23.72
CA LYS A 221 5.87 2.97 -23.19
C LYS A 221 7.06 3.17 -22.28
N THR A 222 7.04 2.52 -21.11
CA THR A 222 8.05 2.75 -20.06
C THR A 222 9.25 1.85 -20.17
N GLY A 223 9.13 0.73 -20.91
CA GLY A 223 10.16 -0.30 -21.01
C GLY A 223 10.00 -1.17 -22.26
N ALA A 224 10.37 -2.44 -22.14
CA ALA A 224 10.26 -3.46 -23.16
C ALA A 224 9.74 -4.77 -22.53
N ASP A 225 9.19 -5.65 -23.36
CA ASP A 225 8.63 -6.94 -22.94
C ASP A 225 9.76 -7.99 -22.78
N THR A 226 10.79 -7.65 -22.01
CA THR A 226 12.00 -8.47 -21.79
C THR A 226 12.38 -8.50 -20.31
N LEU A 227 12.96 -9.62 -19.86
CA LEU A 227 13.41 -9.77 -18.47
C LEU A 227 14.63 -8.88 -18.14
N LYS A 228 15.43 -8.51 -19.15
CA LYS A 228 16.59 -7.64 -19.00
C LYS A 228 16.38 -6.37 -19.82
N ASN A 229 16.50 -5.21 -19.18
CA ASN A 229 16.48 -3.93 -19.86
C ASN A 229 17.41 -2.95 -19.14
N SER A 230 18.52 -2.57 -19.80
CA SER A 230 19.48 -1.57 -19.33
C SER A 230 19.49 -0.33 -20.22
N THR A 231 18.42 -0.10 -21.00
CA THR A 231 18.32 0.99 -21.96
C THR A 231 17.70 2.23 -21.30
N GLY A 232 18.54 3.11 -20.79
CA GLY A 232 18.12 4.36 -20.15
C GLY A 232 17.62 4.19 -18.71
N TYR A 233 16.92 5.20 -18.20
CA TYR A 233 16.33 5.16 -16.86
C TYR A 233 15.13 4.21 -16.81
N ASN A 234 14.95 3.54 -15.68
CA ASN A 234 13.86 2.59 -15.48
C ASN A 234 12.54 3.32 -15.16
N LEU A 235 11.86 3.81 -16.20
CA LEU A 235 10.57 4.48 -16.05
C LEU A 235 9.47 3.51 -15.58
N THR A 236 9.58 2.22 -15.88
CA THR A 236 8.61 1.21 -15.41
C THR A 236 8.58 1.19 -13.88
N GLN A 237 9.76 1.09 -13.24
CA GLN A 237 9.84 1.06 -11.77
C GLN A 237 9.42 2.40 -11.15
N LEU A 238 9.62 3.52 -11.83
CA LEU A 238 9.19 4.83 -11.35
C LEU A 238 7.66 4.99 -11.34
N MET A 239 6.97 4.35 -12.30
CA MET A 239 5.49 4.37 -12.35
C MET A 239 4.85 3.45 -11.31
N ILE A 240 5.51 2.35 -10.93
CA ILE A 240 5.01 1.41 -9.93
C ILE A 240 5.16 2.03 -8.53
N GLY A 241 4.10 1.98 -7.71
CA GLY A 241 4.08 2.63 -6.41
C GLY A 241 3.98 4.16 -6.48
N SER A 242 3.64 4.73 -7.67
CA SER A 242 3.44 6.18 -7.82
C SER A 242 2.02 6.64 -7.45
N GLU A 243 1.15 5.73 -7.04
CA GLU A 243 -0.23 6.01 -6.60
C GLU A 243 -1.04 6.85 -7.62
N GLY A 244 -0.79 6.62 -8.92
CA GLY A 244 -1.44 7.38 -9.99
C GLY A 244 -1.07 8.87 -10.04
N THR A 245 0.02 9.30 -9.40
CA THR A 245 0.43 10.72 -9.38
C THR A 245 1.32 11.11 -10.57
N LEU A 246 1.90 10.16 -11.30
CA LEU A 246 2.79 10.41 -12.43
C LEU A 246 2.14 10.14 -13.80
N GLY A 247 1.11 9.31 -13.85
CA GLY A 247 0.41 8.95 -15.08
C GLY A 247 -0.67 7.91 -14.85
N ILE A 248 -1.42 7.58 -15.91
CA ILE A 248 -2.49 6.58 -15.89
C ILE A 248 -2.07 5.38 -16.72
N VAL A 249 -1.92 4.23 -16.09
CA VAL A 249 -1.62 2.97 -16.78
C VAL A 249 -2.82 2.51 -17.61
N THR A 250 -2.60 2.20 -18.88
CA THR A 250 -3.63 1.72 -19.82
C THR A 250 -3.39 0.31 -20.33
N LYS A 251 -2.14 -0.19 -20.20
CA LYS A 251 -1.76 -1.57 -20.51
C LYS A 251 -0.53 -1.94 -19.67
N ALA A 252 -0.45 -3.20 -19.25
CA ALA A 252 0.72 -3.77 -18.59
C ALA A 252 1.15 -5.08 -19.27
N THR A 253 2.46 -5.31 -19.34
CA THR A 253 3.07 -6.59 -19.62
C THR A 253 3.62 -7.14 -18.32
N LEU A 254 3.09 -8.29 -17.89
CA LEU A 254 3.45 -8.92 -16.61
C LEU A 254 4.20 -10.22 -16.90
N LYS A 255 5.27 -10.46 -16.14
CA LYS A 255 5.99 -11.72 -16.08
C LYS A 255 5.10 -12.79 -15.43
N LEU A 256 5.18 -14.01 -15.93
CA LEU A 256 4.62 -15.21 -15.33
C LEU A 256 5.73 -16.18 -14.95
N ILE A 257 5.43 -17.11 -14.07
CA ILE A 257 6.29 -18.24 -13.74
C ILE A 257 5.51 -19.55 -13.89
N PRO A 258 6.16 -20.72 -13.97
CA PRO A 258 5.46 -22.00 -13.92
C PRO A 258 4.69 -22.14 -12.62
N LEU A 259 3.46 -22.67 -12.71
CA LEU A 259 2.60 -22.90 -11.54
C LEU A 259 3.20 -24.02 -10.67
N PRO A 260 3.46 -23.76 -9.37
CA PRO A 260 3.86 -24.82 -8.43
C PRO A 260 2.79 -25.90 -8.35
N LYS A 261 3.20 -27.18 -8.39
CA LYS A 261 2.26 -28.32 -8.42
C LYS A 261 1.77 -28.76 -7.04
N TYR A 262 2.57 -28.51 -6.02
CA TYR A 262 2.32 -28.98 -4.67
C TYR A 262 2.56 -27.84 -3.68
N ASN A 263 1.81 -27.84 -2.60
CA ASN A 263 2.06 -27.00 -1.43
C ASN A 263 1.77 -27.81 -0.16
N LYS A 264 2.38 -27.38 0.96
CA LYS A 264 2.14 -27.90 2.30
C LYS A 264 1.91 -26.72 3.23
N LEU A 265 0.91 -26.83 4.10
CA LEU A 265 0.50 -25.76 5.00
C LEU A 265 0.46 -26.29 6.43
N ILE A 266 1.07 -25.55 7.35
CA ILE A 266 0.98 -25.80 8.78
C ILE A 266 0.56 -24.54 9.53
N LEU A 267 -0.13 -24.73 10.64
CA LEU A 267 -0.43 -23.67 11.59
C LEU A 267 0.24 -24.00 12.92
N VAL A 268 1.14 -23.12 13.33
CA VAL A 268 2.00 -23.31 14.51
C VAL A 268 1.56 -22.36 15.62
N PRO A 269 1.05 -22.88 16.75
CA PRO A 269 0.72 -22.06 17.90
C PRO A 269 1.95 -21.79 18.79
N PHE A 270 1.94 -20.60 19.42
CA PHE A 270 2.98 -20.15 20.36
C PHE A 270 2.37 -19.59 21.64
N SER A 271 2.99 -19.89 22.77
CA SER A 271 2.64 -19.29 24.08
C SER A 271 3.16 -17.86 24.23
N SER A 272 4.02 -17.41 23.32
CA SER A 272 4.58 -16.06 23.27
C SER A 272 4.56 -15.52 21.83
N ALA A 273 3.94 -14.36 21.65
CA ALA A 273 3.93 -13.66 20.34
C ALA A 273 5.35 -13.20 19.92
N VAL A 274 6.22 -12.91 20.88
CA VAL A 274 7.62 -12.55 20.64
C VAL A 274 8.40 -13.74 20.11
N ASP A 275 8.16 -14.95 20.66
CA ASP A 275 8.81 -16.18 20.20
C ASP A 275 8.35 -16.55 18.78
N ALA A 276 7.05 -16.41 18.49
CA ALA A 276 6.51 -16.55 17.12
C ALA A 276 7.24 -15.62 16.13
N CYS A 277 7.36 -14.32 16.44
CA CYS A 277 8.08 -13.37 15.59
C CYS A 277 9.59 -13.72 15.48
N SER A 278 10.21 -14.25 16.53
CA SER A 278 11.63 -14.64 16.53
C SER A 278 11.91 -15.86 15.66
N ALA A 279 10.97 -16.82 15.61
CA ALA A 279 11.04 -18.00 14.77
C ALA A 279 11.11 -17.66 13.27
N VAL A 280 10.47 -16.56 12.85
CA VAL A 280 10.43 -16.11 11.44
C VAL A 280 11.84 -16.02 10.83
N ALA A 281 12.72 -15.23 11.43
CA ALA A 281 14.09 -15.06 10.92
C ALA A 281 14.91 -16.35 10.99
N SER A 282 14.63 -17.22 11.97
CA SER A 282 15.33 -18.50 12.15
C SER A 282 15.01 -19.52 11.08
N ILE A 283 13.76 -19.55 10.57
CA ILE A 283 13.35 -20.41 9.46
C ILE A 283 14.16 -20.07 8.20
N PHE A 284 14.34 -18.78 7.88
CA PHE A 284 15.20 -18.39 6.75
C PHE A 284 16.67 -18.76 6.96
N LYS A 285 17.18 -18.62 8.19
CA LYS A 285 18.56 -19.05 8.52
C LYS A 285 18.76 -20.56 8.37
N ALA A 286 17.71 -21.35 8.54
CA ALA A 286 17.74 -22.79 8.29
C ALA A 286 17.70 -23.15 6.77
N GLY A 287 17.69 -22.13 5.88
CA GLY A 287 17.74 -22.30 4.42
C GLY A 287 16.39 -22.55 3.77
N ILE A 288 15.27 -22.26 4.47
CA ILE A 288 13.91 -22.45 3.96
C ILE A 288 13.35 -21.08 3.55
N VAL A 289 12.73 -21.05 2.35
CA VAL A 289 12.00 -19.86 1.86
C VAL A 289 10.53 -20.27 1.69
N PRO A 290 9.69 -20.07 2.70
CA PRO A 290 8.25 -20.37 2.62
C PRO A 290 7.58 -19.58 1.50
N SER A 291 6.55 -20.17 0.89
CA SER A 291 5.69 -19.46 -0.07
C SER A 291 4.71 -18.50 0.60
N ALA A 292 4.44 -18.70 1.88
CA ALA A 292 3.77 -17.73 2.75
C ALA A 292 4.19 -17.97 4.21
N MET A 293 4.26 -16.89 4.98
CA MET A 293 4.49 -16.94 6.43
C MET A 293 3.75 -15.79 7.09
N GLU A 294 2.61 -16.12 7.71
CA GLU A 294 1.65 -15.17 8.24
C GLU A 294 1.63 -15.21 9.76
N PHE A 295 1.72 -14.06 10.39
CA PHE A 295 1.59 -13.90 11.83
C PHE A 295 0.18 -13.45 12.20
N MET A 296 -0.35 -13.97 13.31
CA MET A 296 -1.62 -13.54 13.91
C MET A 296 -1.45 -13.53 15.43
N ASP A 297 -1.64 -12.38 16.08
CA ASP A 297 -1.73 -12.40 17.55
C ASP A 297 -3.06 -13.00 18.04
N ARG A 298 -3.13 -13.35 19.31
CA ARG A 298 -4.32 -13.94 19.91
C ARG A 298 -5.58 -13.10 19.68
N ASN A 299 -5.47 -11.79 19.82
CA ASN A 299 -6.59 -10.88 19.65
C ASN A 299 -7.13 -10.93 18.22
N ALA A 300 -6.25 -11.05 17.20
CA ALA A 300 -6.66 -11.17 15.79
C ALA A 300 -7.52 -12.42 15.57
N VAL A 301 -7.11 -13.54 16.12
CA VAL A 301 -7.83 -14.81 15.96
C VAL A 301 -9.14 -14.80 16.74
N ASP A 302 -9.12 -14.38 18.00
CA ASP A 302 -10.33 -14.31 18.85
C ASP A 302 -11.37 -13.36 18.26
N TYR A 303 -10.92 -12.24 17.67
CA TYR A 303 -11.81 -11.29 16.99
C TYR A 303 -12.46 -11.93 15.77
N THR A 304 -11.70 -12.68 14.98
CA THR A 304 -12.21 -13.37 13.79
C THR A 304 -13.22 -14.45 14.19
N ILE A 305 -12.90 -15.31 15.14
CA ILE A 305 -13.81 -16.38 15.61
C ILE A 305 -15.09 -15.79 16.21
N LYS A 306 -15.00 -14.67 16.92
CA LYS A 306 -16.15 -14.02 17.53
C LYS A 306 -17.13 -13.43 16.53
N TYR A 307 -16.64 -12.90 15.41
CA TYR A 307 -17.44 -12.07 14.50
C TYR A 307 -17.67 -12.68 13.10
N ILE A 308 -16.98 -13.75 12.75
CA ILE A 308 -17.15 -14.46 11.48
C ILE A 308 -17.72 -15.84 11.79
N GLU A 309 -18.97 -16.08 11.40
CA GLU A 309 -19.76 -17.26 11.79
C GLU A 309 -19.10 -18.59 11.38
N GLU A 310 -18.45 -18.62 10.21
CA GLU A 310 -17.79 -19.82 9.69
C GLU A 310 -16.35 -19.99 10.19
N ALA A 311 -15.83 -19.06 10.98
CA ALA A 311 -14.47 -19.14 11.51
C ALA A 311 -14.43 -19.97 12.79
N GLU A 312 -13.88 -21.16 12.71
CA GLU A 312 -13.73 -22.08 13.83
C GLU A 312 -12.28 -22.52 13.98
N LEU A 313 -11.71 -22.33 15.15
CA LEU A 313 -10.39 -22.84 15.54
C LEU A 313 -10.36 -23.09 17.05
N GLU A 314 -10.11 -24.33 17.43
CA GLU A 314 -9.88 -24.65 18.83
C GLU A 314 -8.44 -24.30 19.22
N MET A 315 -8.27 -23.50 20.27
CA MET A 315 -6.97 -23.10 20.80
C MET A 315 -6.98 -23.15 22.32
N SER A 316 -5.87 -23.58 22.89
CA SER A 316 -5.69 -23.51 24.35
C SER A 316 -5.58 -22.05 24.81
N GLU A 317 -5.90 -21.75 26.06
CA GLU A 317 -5.80 -20.40 26.65
C GLU A 317 -4.35 -19.87 26.70
N ASN A 318 -3.37 -20.78 26.67
CA ASN A 318 -1.95 -20.45 26.71
C ASN A 318 -1.44 -19.91 25.37
N VAL A 319 -2.10 -20.17 24.25
CA VAL A 319 -1.70 -19.68 22.93
C VAL A 319 -1.87 -18.16 22.85
N LYS A 320 -0.79 -17.46 22.52
CA LYS A 320 -0.75 -15.99 22.38
C LYS A 320 -0.57 -15.53 20.94
N ALA A 321 -0.07 -16.39 20.05
CA ALA A 321 0.07 -16.10 18.64
C ALA A 321 0.10 -17.38 17.81
N LEU A 322 -0.15 -17.22 16.50
CA LEU A 322 -0.08 -18.27 15.50
C LEU A 322 0.85 -17.83 14.35
N LEU A 323 1.62 -18.79 13.81
CA LEU A 323 2.26 -18.66 12.50
C LEU A 323 1.61 -19.65 11.53
N LEU A 324 1.05 -19.13 10.43
CA LEU A 324 0.59 -19.92 9.29
C LEU A 324 1.72 -19.97 8.28
N ILE A 325 2.28 -21.16 8.02
CA ILE A 325 3.48 -21.33 7.19
C ILE A 325 3.13 -22.26 6.03
N GLU A 326 3.39 -21.79 4.81
CA GLU A 326 3.20 -22.59 3.59
C GLU A 326 4.51 -22.71 2.84
N VAL A 327 4.80 -23.90 2.34
CA VAL A 327 5.88 -24.18 1.39
C VAL A 327 5.28 -24.75 0.11
N ASP A 328 5.84 -24.41 -1.05
CA ASP A 328 5.36 -24.88 -2.35
C ASP A 328 6.50 -25.24 -3.31
N GLY A 329 6.20 -26.12 -4.25
CA GLY A 329 7.18 -26.61 -5.21
C GLY A 329 6.62 -27.62 -6.22
N ASN A 330 7.53 -28.31 -6.92
CA ASN A 330 7.17 -29.24 -7.98
C ASN A 330 7.31 -30.73 -7.61
N GLN A 331 7.76 -31.03 -6.39
CA GLN A 331 7.96 -32.39 -5.87
C GLN A 331 7.50 -32.44 -4.42
N PRO A 332 6.72 -33.45 -4.01
CA PRO A 332 6.16 -33.52 -2.67
C PRO A 332 7.17 -33.87 -1.57
N GLU A 333 8.17 -34.74 -1.87
CA GLU A 333 9.13 -35.21 -0.87
C GLU A 333 10.02 -34.07 -0.33
N PRO A 334 10.66 -33.23 -1.17
CA PRO A 334 11.42 -32.08 -0.68
C PRO A 334 10.62 -31.11 0.16
N LEU A 335 9.31 -30.98 -0.10
CA LEU A 335 8.44 -30.10 0.71
C LEU A 335 8.20 -30.66 2.11
N MET A 336 8.17 -32.01 2.25
CA MET A 336 8.09 -32.63 3.57
C MET A 336 9.39 -32.43 4.36
N ASP A 337 10.56 -32.51 3.70
CA ASP A 337 11.84 -32.21 4.33
C ASP A 337 11.94 -30.74 4.77
N GLU A 338 11.40 -29.80 3.98
CA GLU A 338 11.31 -28.39 4.37
C GLU A 338 10.41 -28.20 5.60
N ILE A 339 9.22 -28.83 5.62
CA ILE A 339 8.31 -28.80 6.78
C ILE A 339 8.99 -29.38 8.02
N GLN A 340 9.69 -30.52 7.91
CA GLN A 340 10.40 -31.11 9.04
C GLN A 340 11.43 -30.14 9.65
N LYS A 341 12.19 -29.43 8.82
CA LYS A 341 13.14 -28.41 9.29
C LYS A 341 12.41 -27.21 9.90
N VAL A 342 11.26 -26.80 9.36
CA VAL A 342 10.43 -25.75 9.99
C VAL A 342 10.01 -26.18 11.39
N LEU A 343 9.55 -27.43 11.56
CA LEU A 343 9.14 -27.98 12.87
C LEU A 343 10.29 -27.93 13.89
N GLU A 344 11.50 -28.35 13.49
CA GLU A 344 12.70 -28.28 14.33
C GLU A 344 13.02 -26.83 14.79
N VAL A 345 12.86 -25.86 13.87
CA VAL A 345 13.09 -24.44 14.20
C VAL A 345 12.03 -23.90 15.14
N VAL A 346 10.75 -24.16 14.89
CA VAL A 346 9.66 -23.60 15.72
C VAL A 346 9.64 -24.22 17.12
N GLU A 347 10.01 -25.51 17.25
CA GLU A 347 10.20 -26.19 18.52
C GLU A 347 11.31 -25.51 19.36
N ALA A 348 12.45 -25.14 18.72
CA ALA A 348 13.52 -24.42 19.38
C ALA A 348 13.10 -22.99 19.84
N HIS A 349 12.00 -22.46 19.33
CA HIS A 349 11.38 -21.20 19.73
C HIS A 349 10.13 -21.37 20.63
N ASN A 350 10.04 -22.48 21.37
CA ASN A 350 8.97 -22.78 22.33
C ASN A 350 7.56 -22.75 21.69
N SER A 351 7.41 -23.32 20.49
CA SER A 351 6.06 -23.56 19.93
C SER A 351 5.28 -24.54 20.80
N ASP A 352 3.94 -24.41 20.79
CA ASP A 352 3.05 -25.40 21.39
C ASP A 352 3.09 -26.70 20.57
N GLU A 353 2.87 -27.85 21.21
CA GLU A 353 2.89 -29.16 20.58
C GLU A 353 1.69 -29.39 19.62
N ASN A 354 0.63 -28.60 19.74
CA ASN A 354 -0.60 -28.74 18.95
C ASN A 354 -0.50 -28.07 17.56
N ILE A 355 0.55 -28.42 16.81
CA ILE A 355 0.75 -27.94 15.43
C ILE A 355 -0.28 -28.61 14.51
N LEU A 356 -1.03 -27.81 13.74
CA LEU A 356 -1.98 -28.32 12.76
C LEU A 356 -1.32 -28.45 11.39
N PHE A 357 -1.36 -29.63 10.82
CA PHE A 357 -0.94 -29.90 9.44
C PHE A 357 -2.17 -30.07 8.57
N ALA A 358 -2.30 -29.26 7.51
CA ALA A 358 -3.41 -29.40 6.57
C ALA A 358 -3.15 -30.55 5.59
N GLU A 359 -3.92 -31.62 5.71
CA GLU A 359 -3.79 -32.84 4.91
C GLU A 359 -4.37 -32.70 3.50
N ASP A 360 -5.42 -31.89 3.36
CA ASP A 360 -6.14 -31.68 2.11
C ASP A 360 -6.46 -30.20 1.85
N GLU A 361 -7.01 -29.89 0.67
CA GLU A 361 -7.35 -28.53 0.27
C GLU A 361 -8.44 -27.89 1.14
N ALA A 362 -9.40 -28.66 1.65
CA ALA A 362 -10.46 -28.15 2.50
C ALA A 362 -9.90 -27.64 3.85
N GLN A 363 -8.95 -28.38 4.43
CA GLN A 363 -8.26 -27.96 5.65
C GLN A 363 -7.38 -26.73 5.39
N LYS A 364 -6.66 -26.68 4.26
CA LYS A 364 -5.89 -25.49 3.86
C LYS A 364 -6.79 -24.26 3.75
N GLU A 365 -7.90 -24.38 3.03
CA GLU A 365 -8.85 -23.28 2.88
C GLU A 365 -9.43 -22.83 4.23
N LYS A 366 -9.72 -23.73 5.17
CA LYS A 366 -10.18 -23.40 6.52
C LYS A 366 -9.14 -22.57 7.29
N LEU A 367 -7.85 -22.94 7.23
CA LEU A 367 -6.78 -22.19 7.90
C LEU A 367 -6.55 -20.81 7.25
N TRP A 368 -6.53 -20.75 5.91
CA TRP A 368 -6.43 -19.51 5.18
C TRP A 368 -7.66 -18.61 5.37
N PHE A 369 -8.85 -19.17 5.50
CA PHE A 369 -10.08 -18.45 5.73
C PHE A 369 -9.97 -17.57 6.98
N ILE A 370 -9.52 -18.14 8.11
CA ILE A 370 -9.33 -17.40 9.36
C ILE A 370 -8.40 -16.20 9.12
N ARG A 371 -7.22 -16.43 8.53
CA ARG A 371 -6.23 -15.36 8.29
C ARG A 371 -6.78 -14.24 7.38
N ARG A 372 -7.53 -14.60 6.35
CA ARG A 372 -8.06 -13.64 5.37
C ARG A 372 -9.23 -12.82 5.92
N ARG A 373 -9.91 -13.27 6.96
CA ARG A 373 -11.09 -12.60 7.53
C ARG A 373 -10.78 -11.65 8.69
N ILE A 374 -9.53 -11.57 9.15
CA ILE A 374 -9.16 -10.70 10.28
C ILE A 374 -9.53 -9.24 10.00
N GLY A 375 -9.10 -8.70 8.86
CA GLY A 375 -9.39 -7.31 8.49
C GLY A 375 -10.89 -7.01 8.40
N GLU A 376 -11.68 -7.94 7.84
CA GLU A 376 -13.14 -7.83 7.78
C GLU A 376 -13.78 -7.85 9.17
N ALA A 377 -13.35 -8.77 10.04
CA ALA A 377 -13.83 -8.87 11.40
C ALA A 377 -13.59 -7.56 12.17
N VAL A 378 -12.41 -6.97 12.03
CA VAL A 378 -12.08 -5.68 12.65
C VAL A 378 -12.92 -4.54 12.08
N LYS A 379 -12.99 -4.43 10.75
CA LYS A 379 -13.67 -3.34 10.05
C LYS A 379 -15.16 -3.26 10.36
N VAL A 380 -15.85 -4.40 10.36
CA VAL A 380 -17.31 -4.43 10.55
C VAL A 380 -17.70 -4.22 12.01
N ASN A 381 -16.83 -4.58 12.96
CA ASN A 381 -17.19 -4.69 14.38
C ASN A 381 -16.47 -3.68 15.28
N SER A 382 -15.69 -2.75 14.73
CA SER A 382 -14.99 -1.74 15.53
C SER A 382 -14.83 -0.41 14.81
N ILE A 383 -14.57 0.66 15.59
CA ILE A 383 -13.94 1.88 15.09
C ILE A 383 -12.45 1.67 15.27
N TYR A 384 -11.69 1.73 14.20
CA TYR A 384 -10.28 1.39 14.19
C TYR A 384 -9.46 2.34 13.32
N LYS A 385 -8.15 2.24 13.43
CA LYS A 385 -7.14 2.78 12.52
C LYS A 385 -6.17 1.67 12.19
N GLU A 386 -5.84 1.51 10.92
CA GLU A 386 -4.88 0.52 10.46
C GLU A 386 -3.59 1.17 10.00
N GLU A 387 -2.48 0.72 10.57
CA GLU A 387 -1.13 1.14 10.21
C GLU A 387 -0.36 -0.03 9.62
N ASP A 388 0.31 0.21 8.48
CA ASP A 388 0.96 -0.80 7.66
C ASP A 388 2.48 -0.73 7.82
N THR A 389 2.98 -1.19 8.97
CA THR A 389 4.40 -1.11 9.32
C THR A 389 5.21 -2.24 8.72
N VAL A 390 6.45 -1.97 8.28
CA VAL A 390 7.38 -2.99 7.83
C VAL A 390 8.77 -2.75 8.39
N VAL A 391 9.41 -3.82 8.89
CA VAL A 391 10.78 -3.80 9.42
C VAL A 391 11.59 -4.96 8.85
N PRO A 392 12.95 -4.92 8.92
CA PRO A 392 13.73 -6.13 8.70
C PRO A 392 13.19 -7.26 9.58
N ARG A 393 12.90 -8.42 9.00
CA ARG A 393 12.13 -9.53 9.64
C ARG A 393 12.61 -9.92 11.03
N TYR A 394 13.92 -9.81 11.31
CA TYR A 394 14.48 -10.11 12.64
C TYR A 394 14.16 -9.04 13.71
N LYS A 395 13.58 -7.91 13.29
CA LYS A 395 13.12 -6.81 14.15
C LYS A 395 11.63 -6.88 14.47
N LEU A 396 10.89 -7.84 13.92
CA LEU A 396 9.48 -8.03 14.24
C LEU A 396 9.18 -8.17 15.74
N PRO A 397 9.97 -8.93 16.54
CA PRO A 397 9.75 -9.03 17.98
C PRO A 397 9.83 -7.68 18.69
N GLU A 398 10.81 -6.84 18.31
CA GLU A 398 11.01 -5.51 18.90
C GLU A 398 9.88 -4.56 18.48
N LEU A 399 9.45 -4.59 17.20
CA LEU A 399 8.33 -3.80 16.72
C LEU A 399 7.04 -4.16 17.44
N LEU A 400 6.68 -5.45 17.51
CA LEU A 400 5.46 -5.92 18.16
C LEU A 400 5.43 -5.51 19.65
N SER A 401 6.53 -5.71 20.36
CA SER A 401 6.65 -5.32 21.78
C SER A 401 6.46 -3.81 21.97
N GLY A 402 7.12 -3.01 21.15
CA GLY A 402 7.03 -1.55 21.23
C GLY A 402 5.63 -1.02 20.87
N VAL A 403 4.95 -1.62 19.88
CA VAL A 403 3.55 -1.29 19.56
C VAL A 403 2.63 -1.55 20.76
N LYS A 404 2.80 -2.70 21.45
CA LYS A 404 2.03 -3.01 22.66
C LYS A 404 2.33 -2.06 23.84
N GLU A 405 3.58 -1.61 23.97
CA GLU A 405 3.97 -0.60 24.97
C GLU A 405 3.37 0.78 24.67
N ILE A 406 3.41 1.22 23.40
CA ILE A 406 2.77 2.45 22.97
C ILE A 406 1.26 2.36 23.22
N GLY A 407 0.62 1.23 22.92
CA GLY A 407 -0.78 0.98 23.22
C GLY A 407 -1.11 1.17 24.70
N LYS A 408 -0.29 0.61 25.60
CA LYS A 408 -0.44 0.81 27.05
C LYS A 408 -0.29 2.28 27.46
N LYS A 409 0.68 2.99 26.87
CA LYS A 409 0.92 4.42 27.15
C LYS A 409 -0.28 5.30 26.77
N TYR A 410 -0.90 5.04 25.62
CA TYR A 410 -2.03 5.84 25.09
C TYR A 410 -3.40 5.25 25.39
N GLY A 411 -3.48 4.08 26.04
CA GLY A 411 -4.70 3.46 26.49
C GLY A 411 -5.52 2.76 25.38
N PHE A 412 -4.90 2.34 24.29
CA PHE A 412 -5.56 1.58 23.24
C PHE A 412 -5.11 0.12 23.19
N GLU A 413 -6.00 -0.74 22.69
CA GLU A 413 -5.67 -2.10 22.30
C GLU A 413 -5.34 -2.16 20.80
N SER A 414 -4.40 -3.03 20.43
CA SER A 414 -4.07 -3.31 19.04
C SER A 414 -4.33 -4.77 18.69
N ILE A 415 -4.83 -5.00 17.48
CA ILE A 415 -4.93 -6.30 16.84
C ILE A 415 -3.82 -6.35 15.80
N CYS A 416 -2.86 -7.27 15.97
CA CYS A 416 -1.66 -7.35 15.15
C CYS A 416 -1.65 -8.64 14.34
N TYR A 417 -1.53 -8.53 13.03
CA TYR A 417 -1.36 -9.64 12.11
C TYR A 417 -0.57 -9.15 10.89
N GLY A 418 -0.09 -10.04 10.04
CA GLY A 418 0.59 -9.58 8.82
C GLY A 418 1.49 -10.63 8.19
N HIS A 419 2.20 -10.18 7.15
CA HIS A 419 3.10 -10.97 6.33
C HIS A 419 4.48 -11.06 7.01
N ALA A 420 4.57 -11.91 8.04
CA ALA A 420 5.77 -12.01 8.89
C ALA A 420 7.03 -12.37 8.10
N GLY A 421 6.87 -13.16 7.03
CA GLY A 421 7.97 -13.52 6.14
C GLY A 421 8.70 -12.33 5.51
N ASP A 422 8.02 -11.21 5.32
CA ASP A 422 8.56 -9.96 4.74
C ASP A 422 8.89 -8.92 5.81
N GLY A 423 8.47 -9.17 7.06
CA GLY A 423 8.61 -8.20 8.15
C GLY A 423 7.48 -7.18 8.19
N ASN A 424 6.39 -7.40 7.45
CA ASN A 424 5.23 -6.53 7.42
C ASN A 424 4.26 -6.91 8.54
N LEU A 425 3.85 -5.91 9.32
CA LEU A 425 2.92 -6.03 10.44
C LEU A 425 1.81 -4.99 10.32
N HIS A 426 0.59 -5.44 10.09
CA HIS A 426 -0.61 -4.61 10.18
C HIS A 426 -0.96 -4.40 11.66
N VAL A 427 -1.08 -3.15 12.05
CA VAL A 427 -1.41 -2.74 13.42
C VAL A 427 -2.79 -2.08 13.39
N ASN A 428 -3.82 -2.83 13.74
CA ASN A 428 -5.16 -2.29 13.86
C ASN A 428 -5.38 -1.76 15.28
N ILE A 429 -5.41 -0.45 15.43
CA ILE A 429 -5.64 0.27 16.68
C ILE A 429 -7.15 0.35 16.90
N ILE A 430 -7.64 -0.26 17.95
CA ILE A 430 -9.07 -0.30 18.26
C ILE A 430 -9.42 0.88 19.17
N LYS A 431 -10.48 1.62 18.80
CA LYS A 431 -10.93 2.77 19.60
C LYS A 431 -11.37 2.36 21.01
N GLY A 432 -12.09 1.23 21.12
CA GLY A 432 -12.59 0.76 22.43
C GLY A 432 -13.20 1.88 23.26
N ASP A 433 -12.76 2.02 24.51
CA ASP A 433 -13.22 3.02 25.48
C ASP A 433 -12.56 4.40 25.36
N LEU A 434 -11.69 4.61 24.35
CA LEU A 434 -11.06 5.92 24.13
C LEU A 434 -12.10 7.00 23.89
N THR A 435 -11.98 8.11 24.61
CA THR A 435 -12.81 9.29 24.40
C THR A 435 -12.58 9.88 23.00
N LYS A 436 -13.53 10.67 22.53
CA LYS A 436 -13.39 11.37 21.24
C LYS A 436 -12.13 12.26 21.21
N GLN A 437 -11.79 12.91 22.32
CA GLN A 437 -10.58 13.74 22.41
C GLN A 437 -9.31 12.90 22.26
N GLN A 438 -9.21 11.78 22.95
CA GLN A 438 -8.06 10.86 22.82
C GLN A 438 -7.96 10.34 21.40
N TRP A 439 -9.06 9.91 20.79
CA TRP A 439 -9.09 9.39 19.43
C TRP A 439 -8.69 10.42 18.38
N ASP A 440 -9.23 11.63 18.46
CA ASP A 440 -9.03 12.64 17.43
C ASP A 440 -7.71 13.43 17.59
N ASN A 441 -7.20 13.60 18.84
CA ASN A 441 -6.08 14.51 19.12
C ASN A 441 -4.83 13.82 19.69
N GLU A 442 -4.97 12.71 20.42
CA GLU A 442 -3.82 12.02 21.03
C GLU A 442 -3.36 10.83 20.17
N LEU A 443 -4.30 10.11 19.52
CA LEU A 443 -3.97 8.97 18.65
C LEU A 443 -3.00 9.33 17.51
N PRO A 444 -3.10 10.48 16.80
CA PRO A 444 -2.11 10.85 15.79
C PRO A 444 -0.67 10.91 16.31
N GLN A 445 -0.48 11.28 17.60
CA GLN A 445 0.83 11.24 18.23
C GLN A 445 1.29 9.81 18.51
N ALA A 446 0.39 8.92 18.92
CA ALA A 446 0.70 7.51 19.11
C ALA A 446 1.10 6.83 17.79
N ILE A 447 0.38 7.13 16.70
CA ILE A 447 0.72 6.65 15.35
C ILE A 447 2.12 7.16 14.94
N ARG A 448 2.42 8.44 15.20
CA ARG A 448 3.75 9.00 14.94
C ARG A 448 4.84 8.26 15.73
N GLU A 449 4.60 7.90 16.99
CA GLU A 449 5.56 7.10 17.80
C GLU A 449 5.72 5.68 17.24
N ILE A 450 4.65 5.04 16.76
CA ILE A 450 4.73 3.72 16.08
C ILE A 450 5.61 3.84 14.83
N PHE A 451 5.42 4.84 14.00
CA PHE A 451 6.23 5.04 12.80
C PHE A 451 7.68 5.41 13.11
N GLN A 452 7.92 6.23 14.14
CA GLN A 452 9.28 6.52 14.61
C GLN A 452 10.00 5.27 15.10
N LEU A 453 9.31 4.41 15.86
CA LEU A 453 9.83 3.11 16.27
C LEU A 453 10.17 2.26 15.03
N THR A 454 9.23 2.13 14.08
CA THR A 454 9.41 1.35 12.85
C THR A 454 10.65 1.79 12.09
N VAL A 455 10.81 3.09 11.85
CA VAL A 455 11.97 3.65 11.13
C VAL A 455 13.25 3.49 11.94
N SER A 456 13.21 3.65 13.27
CA SER A 456 14.39 3.43 14.13
C SER A 456 14.90 1.99 14.11
N LEU A 457 14.01 1.03 13.82
CA LEU A 457 14.35 -0.39 13.63
C LEU A 457 14.84 -0.71 12.21
N GLY A 458 14.97 0.32 11.34
CA GLY A 458 15.40 0.18 9.94
C GLY A 458 14.27 -0.16 8.97
N GLY A 459 13.03 0.13 9.35
CA GLY A 459 11.83 -0.11 8.58
C GLY A 459 11.31 1.10 7.82
N THR A 460 10.06 1.00 7.33
CA THR A 460 9.32 2.07 6.65
C THR A 460 7.84 2.09 7.08
N ILE A 461 7.16 3.23 6.84
CA ILE A 461 5.82 3.52 7.36
C ILE A 461 4.68 2.90 6.56
N SER A 462 4.95 2.35 5.37
CA SER A 462 3.99 1.56 4.60
C SER A 462 4.71 0.44 3.86
N GLY A 463 4.22 -0.78 4.00
CA GLY A 463 4.69 -1.98 3.32
C GLY A 463 4.03 -2.18 1.95
N GLU A 464 2.69 -2.04 1.91
CA GLU A 464 1.90 -2.32 0.71
C GLU A 464 0.66 -1.42 0.51
N HIS A 465 0.20 -0.69 1.54
CA HIS A 465 -1.02 0.13 1.45
C HIS A 465 -0.82 1.45 0.72
N GLY A 466 0.43 1.92 0.58
CA GLY A 466 0.76 3.23 0.04
C GLY A 466 0.60 4.37 1.07
N ILE A 467 0.92 5.57 0.64
CA ILE A 467 0.86 6.79 1.47
C ILE A 467 -0.46 7.54 1.28
N GLY A 468 -0.88 7.68 0.03
CA GLY A 468 -2.14 8.30 -0.35
C GLY A 468 -2.35 9.69 0.24
N TRP A 469 -3.58 9.87 0.75
CA TRP A 469 -4.00 11.09 1.46
C TRP A 469 -3.74 11.01 2.97
N VAL A 470 -3.87 9.83 3.57
CA VAL A 470 -3.91 9.70 5.04
C VAL A 470 -2.54 9.60 5.68
N GLN A 471 -1.53 9.06 5.00
CA GLN A 471 -0.20 8.84 5.57
C GLN A 471 0.82 9.95 5.22
N LYS A 472 0.48 10.90 4.35
CA LYS A 472 1.41 11.92 3.84
C LYS A 472 2.03 12.81 4.92
N ASP A 473 1.30 13.06 6.01
CA ASP A 473 1.76 13.90 7.12
C ASP A 473 2.80 13.20 8.03
N TYR A 474 3.14 11.94 7.71
CA TYR A 474 4.18 11.15 8.39
C TYR A 474 5.41 10.89 7.51
N MET A 475 5.43 11.41 6.28
CA MET A 475 6.56 11.21 5.35
C MET A 475 7.88 11.77 5.88
N ASP A 476 7.82 12.78 6.76
CA ASP A 476 8.97 13.38 7.44
C ASP A 476 9.66 12.41 8.42
N ILE A 477 9.00 11.32 8.81
CA ILE A 477 9.60 10.27 9.66
C ILE A 477 10.46 9.33 8.81
N ALA A 478 10.00 9.01 7.60
CA ALA A 478 10.68 8.06 6.71
C ALA A 478 11.80 8.71 5.88
N TYR A 479 11.67 10.00 5.53
CA TYR A 479 12.56 10.72 4.62
C TYR A 479 12.94 12.10 5.15
N GLN A 480 14.17 12.54 4.83
CA GLN A 480 14.60 13.90 5.07
C GLN A 480 14.07 14.84 3.99
N ASP A 481 14.17 16.15 4.22
CA ASP A 481 13.70 17.18 3.28
C ASP A 481 14.33 17.04 1.87
N ILE A 482 15.56 16.55 1.79
CA ILE A 482 16.28 16.41 0.51
C ILE A 482 15.64 15.35 -0.38
N GLU A 483 15.27 14.19 0.18
CA GLU A 483 14.59 13.12 -0.56
C GLU A 483 13.16 13.54 -0.92
N LEU A 484 12.43 14.13 0.03
CA LEU A 484 11.08 14.63 -0.21
C LEU A 484 11.04 15.69 -1.32
N ASN A 485 12.02 16.60 -1.33
CA ASN A 485 12.11 17.61 -2.38
C ASN A 485 12.45 16.99 -3.74
N LEU A 486 13.34 15.98 -3.78
CA LEU A 486 13.64 15.26 -5.02
C LEU A 486 12.40 14.57 -5.58
N MET A 487 11.60 13.89 -4.74
CA MET A 487 10.34 13.26 -5.16
C MET A 487 9.33 14.30 -5.68
N ARG A 488 9.22 15.48 -5.04
CA ARG A 488 8.37 16.59 -5.52
C ARG A 488 8.83 17.14 -6.87
N GLU A 489 10.15 17.26 -7.10
CA GLU A 489 10.67 17.70 -8.40
C GLU A 489 10.43 16.65 -9.49
N ILE A 490 10.53 15.34 -9.19
CA ILE A 490 10.13 14.26 -10.11
C ILE A 490 8.64 14.40 -10.48
N LYS A 491 7.76 14.53 -9.48
CA LYS A 491 6.32 14.78 -9.74
C LYS A 491 6.13 15.98 -10.66
N LYS A 492 6.84 17.06 -10.46
CA LYS A 492 6.74 18.30 -11.25
C LYS A 492 7.24 18.14 -12.68
N VAL A 493 8.23 17.26 -12.93
CA VAL A 493 8.68 16.93 -14.30
C VAL A 493 7.55 16.27 -15.08
N PHE A 494 6.81 15.34 -14.48
CA PHE A 494 5.68 14.65 -15.12
C PHE A 494 4.42 15.52 -15.17
N ASP A 495 4.13 16.24 -14.09
CA ASP A 495 2.91 17.01 -13.90
C ASP A 495 3.19 18.45 -13.43
N PRO A 496 3.66 19.32 -14.31
CA PRO A 496 4.02 20.70 -13.94
C PRO A 496 2.82 21.56 -13.48
N LYS A 497 1.59 21.12 -13.77
CA LYS A 497 0.35 21.78 -13.32
C LYS A 497 -0.24 21.13 -12.07
N ASN A 498 0.33 20.02 -11.60
CA ASN A 498 -0.11 19.24 -10.46
C ASN A 498 -1.61 18.87 -10.53
N ILE A 499 -2.07 18.43 -11.72
CA ILE A 499 -3.49 18.07 -11.93
C ILE A 499 -3.81 16.61 -11.68
N ILE A 500 -2.84 15.68 -11.88
CA ILE A 500 -3.11 14.26 -11.70
C ILE A 500 -2.90 13.85 -10.25
N ASN A 501 -3.95 13.29 -9.67
CA ASN A 501 -4.06 12.82 -8.29
C ASN A 501 -3.42 13.78 -7.26
N PRO A 502 -3.77 15.07 -7.29
CA PRO A 502 -3.09 16.08 -6.49
C PRO A 502 -3.28 15.88 -4.99
N SER A 503 -2.26 16.28 -4.20
CA SER A 503 -2.21 16.16 -2.73
C SER A 503 -2.12 14.72 -2.22
N LYS A 504 -1.71 13.76 -3.05
CA LYS A 504 -1.34 12.42 -2.62
C LYS A 504 0.18 12.34 -2.46
N ILE A 505 0.63 11.54 -1.51
CA ILE A 505 2.04 11.33 -1.15
C ILE A 505 2.69 12.56 -0.49
N PHE A 506 2.45 13.78 -1.00
CA PHE A 506 3.09 15.02 -0.50
C PHE A 506 2.08 16.10 -0.12
#